data_13e509c07b2ebcafb93c40dc46369198
#
_entry.id   13e509c07b2ebcafb93c40dc46369198
#
_cell.length_a   1.000
_cell.length_b   1.000
_cell.length_c   1.000
_cell.angle_alpha   90.00
_cell.angle_beta   90.00
_cell.angle_gamma   90.00
#
_symmetry.space_group_name_H-M   'P 1'
#
loop_
_entity.id
_entity.type
_entity.pdbx_description
1 polymer ?
#
loop_
_entity_poly.entity_id
_entity_poly.type
_entity_poly.pdbx_seq_one_letter_code
_entity_poly.pdbx_strand_id
1 'polypeptide(L)'
;DYYASRGLGDVYKRQLLKNVEVSGVSNLCVLNEDPSKISGKFHEFFDKVLIDAPCSGEGMFRKDNKLIRAWEQNGPKVYSAIQKSIILHGADMLRSGGMLLYSTCTFSKLEDEESIRYLLDNRPDMHLVDIVSYEGFTKGFISSDEDLKDNMDKCVRIFPHKMSGEGHFVALLKKDNPDDVLHAKYVHTPLKQKLPDELTDFLKNTTMNIDTNYINI
;
A
#
# COMPACT_ATOMS: atom_id res chain seq x y z
N ASP A 1 8.10 2.29 -19.89
CA ASP A 1 6.88 2.98 -19.52
C ASP A 1 6.30 2.25 -18.35
N TYR A 2 6.59 2.80 -17.21
CA TYR A 2 5.85 2.53 -16.03
C TYR A 2 4.41 2.65 -16.40
N TYR A 3 3.79 1.43 -16.73
CA TYR A 3 2.51 1.35 -17.00
C TYR A 3 2.01 2.50 -17.49
N ALA A 4 1.90 2.57 -18.69
CA ALA A 4 0.80 3.35 -19.11
C ALA A 4 0.61 4.63 -18.37
N SER A 5 1.61 5.02 -17.64
CA SER A 5 1.47 6.13 -16.75
C SER A 5 1.23 7.44 -17.47
N ARG A 6 1.43 7.53 -18.75
CA ARG A 6 1.19 8.78 -19.46
C ARG A 6 -0.24 8.98 -20.00
N GLY A 7 -1.05 7.97 -20.05
CA GLY A 7 -2.44 8.11 -20.49
C GLY A 7 -3.45 7.55 -19.49
N LEU A 8 -3.17 6.38 -18.92
CA LEU A 8 -4.01 5.76 -17.90
C LEU A 8 -3.84 6.44 -16.54
N GLY A 9 -2.66 6.98 -16.22
CA GLY A 9 -2.40 7.66 -14.96
C GLY A 9 -3.39 8.77 -14.62
N ASP A 10 -3.74 9.60 -15.60
CA ASP A 10 -4.69 10.70 -15.37
C ASP A 10 -6.13 10.21 -15.21
N VAL A 11 -6.50 9.11 -15.83
CA VAL A 11 -7.82 8.49 -15.66
C VAL A 11 -7.94 7.89 -14.26
N TYR A 12 -6.94 7.15 -13.79
CA TYR A 12 -6.93 6.59 -12.43
C TYR A 12 -6.92 7.66 -11.37
N LYS A 13 -6.16 8.74 -11.56
CA LYS A 13 -6.17 9.89 -10.63
C LYS A 13 -7.55 10.52 -10.50
N ARG A 14 -8.21 10.76 -11.63
CA ARG A 14 -9.58 11.30 -11.64
C ARG A 14 -10.57 10.36 -10.99
N GLN A 15 -10.41 9.06 -11.23
CA GLN A 15 -11.24 8.03 -10.60
C GLN A 15 -11.04 8.01 -9.08
N LEU A 16 -9.77 8.05 -8.62
CA LEU A 16 -9.45 8.10 -7.20
C LEU A 16 -10.02 9.35 -6.53
N LEU A 17 -9.78 10.53 -7.12
CA LEU A 17 -10.33 11.78 -6.60
C LEU A 17 -11.85 11.74 -6.51
N LYS A 18 -12.52 11.25 -7.56
CA LYS A 18 -13.97 11.08 -7.55
C LYS A 18 -14.45 10.15 -6.44
N ASN A 19 -13.74 9.03 -6.22
CA ASN A 19 -14.09 8.10 -5.16
C ASN A 19 -13.91 8.74 -3.78
N VAL A 20 -12.86 9.54 -3.58
CA VAL A 20 -12.62 10.30 -2.35
C VAL A 20 -13.74 11.30 -2.11
N GLU A 21 -14.12 12.09 -3.12
CA GLU A 21 -15.23 13.05 -3.05
C GLU A 21 -16.56 12.38 -2.69
N VAL A 22 -16.88 11.26 -3.37
CA VAL A 22 -18.11 10.50 -3.12
C VAL A 22 -18.13 9.88 -1.73
N SER A 23 -16.97 9.46 -1.21
CA SER A 23 -16.85 8.86 0.12
C SER A 23 -16.91 9.88 1.25
N GLY A 24 -16.83 11.18 0.95
CA GLY A 24 -16.88 12.25 1.95
C GLY A 24 -15.77 12.23 2.99
N VAL A 25 -14.62 11.61 2.65
CA VAL A 25 -13.47 11.52 3.57
C VAL A 25 -12.76 12.87 3.65
N SER A 26 -12.74 13.49 4.81
CA SER A 26 -12.18 14.82 5.03
C SER A 26 -10.70 14.84 5.45
N ASN A 27 -10.17 13.70 5.89
CA ASN A 27 -8.81 13.56 6.43
C ASN A 27 -7.89 12.74 5.52
N LEU A 28 -7.99 12.94 4.21
CA LEU A 28 -7.23 12.23 3.19
C LEU A 28 -6.39 13.21 2.36
N CYS A 29 -5.12 12.86 2.13
CA CYS A 29 -4.24 13.56 1.19
C CYS A 29 -3.90 12.63 0.03
N VAL A 30 -4.20 13.04 -1.20
CA VAL A 30 -3.88 12.29 -2.42
C VAL A 30 -2.60 12.85 -3.02
N LEU A 31 -1.55 12.03 -3.06
CA LEU A 31 -0.27 12.37 -3.67
C LEU A 31 -0.12 11.63 -5.01
N ASN A 32 0.49 12.28 -5.98
CA ASN A 32 0.88 11.67 -7.25
C ASN A 32 2.39 11.72 -7.40
N GLU A 33 3.06 10.95 -6.57
CA GLU A 33 4.52 10.91 -6.52
C GLU A 33 5.04 9.48 -6.45
N ASP A 34 6.26 9.28 -6.88
CA ASP A 34 6.98 8.03 -6.71
C ASP A 34 7.37 7.84 -5.23
N PRO A 35 7.20 6.65 -4.64
CA PRO A 35 7.59 6.39 -3.26
C PRO A 35 9.03 6.80 -2.92
N SER A 36 9.96 6.66 -3.86
CA SER A 36 11.37 7.05 -3.66
C SER A 36 11.56 8.55 -3.38
N LYS A 37 10.66 9.39 -3.89
CA LYS A 37 10.73 10.83 -3.69
C LYS A 37 10.13 11.29 -2.37
N ILE A 38 9.24 10.49 -1.80
CA ILE A 38 8.49 10.87 -0.61
C ILE A 38 8.95 10.13 0.65
N SER A 39 9.59 8.95 0.53
CA SER A 39 9.99 8.14 1.68
C SER A 39 10.87 8.90 2.67
N GLY A 40 11.82 9.71 2.18
CA GLY A 40 12.66 10.53 3.06
C GLY A 40 11.90 11.65 3.79
N LYS A 41 10.75 12.10 3.28
CA LYS A 41 9.91 13.12 3.93
C LYS A 41 8.97 12.52 4.97
N PHE A 42 8.60 11.25 4.78
CA PHE A 42 7.70 10.51 5.66
C PHE A 42 8.41 9.36 6.38
N HIS A 43 9.72 9.50 6.62
CA HIS A 43 10.50 8.49 7.34
C HIS A 43 9.88 8.20 8.72
N GLU A 44 9.59 6.93 8.98
CA GLU A 44 8.96 6.44 10.22
C GLU A 44 7.68 7.19 10.62
N PHE A 45 6.90 7.59 9.64
CA PHE A 45 5.73 8.46 9.86
C PHE A 45 4.43 7.69 10.06
N PHE A 46 4.20 6.61 9.30
CA PHE A 46 2.91 5.94 9.25
C PHE A 46 2.80 4.77 10.23
N ASP A 47 1.65 4.65 10.88
CA ASP A 47 1.28 3.47 11.69
C ASP A 47 1.06 2.23 10.85
N LYS A 48 0.50 2.42 9.67
CA LYS A 48 0.14 1.37 8.72
C LYS A 48 0.44 1.81 7.30
N VAL A 49 1.05 0.93 6.55
CA VAL A 49 1.34 1.10 5.13
C VAL A 49 0.67 -0.03 4.36
N LEU A 50 -0.08 0.30 3.32
CA LEU A 50 -0.61 -0.68 2.36
C LEU A 50 0.06 -0.45 1.02
N ILE A 51 0.61 -1.51 0.45
CA ILE A 51 1.21 -1.52 -0.88
C ILE A 51 0.37 -2.42 -1.76
N ASP A 52 -0.39 -1.82 -2.67
CA ASP A 52 -1.00 -2.52 -3.79
C ASP A 52 -0.02 -2.42 -4.96
N ALA A 53 0.85 -3.41 -5.06
CA ALA A 53 2.04 -3.32 -5.91
C ALA A 53 1.71 -3.52 -7.39
N PRO A 54 2.34 -2.74 -8.30
CA PRO A 54 2.24 -3.05 -9.72
C PRO A 54 2.81 -4.45 -9.97
N CYS A 55 2.07 -5.29 -10.68
CA CYS A 55 2.41 -6.68 -10.89
C CYS A 55 2.05 -7.18 -12.29
N SER A 56 2.48 -8.36 -12.65
CA SER A 56 2.19 -8.99 -13.96
C SER A 56 0.71 -9.32 -14.17
N GLY A 57 -0.10 -9.34 -13.11
CA GLY A 57 -1.56 -9.36 -13.19
C GLY A 57 -2.18 -10.70 -13.57
N GLU A 58 -1.49 -11.82 -13.37
CA GLU A 58 -1.97 -13.16 -13.74
C GLU A 58 -3.34 -13.50 -13.13
N GLY A 59 -3.60 -13.05 -11.90
CA GLY A 59 -4.85 -13.25 -11.21
C GLY A 59 -6.04 -12.53 -11.86
N MET A 60 -5.78 -11.56 -12.74
CA MET A 60 -6.78 -10.73 -13.39
C MET A 60 -7.03 -11.11 -14.87
N PHE A 61 -6.36 -12.13 -15.42
CA PHE A 61 -6.47 -12.51 -16.85
C PHE A 61 -7.89 -12.82 -17.28
N ARG A 62 -8.71 -13.39 -16.39
CA ARG A 62 -10.13 -13.65 -16.67
C ARG A 62 -10.95 -12.40 -16.87
N LYS A 63 -10.55 -11.29 -16.22
CA LYS A 63 -11.27 -10.02 -16.26
C LYS A 63 -10.84 -9.14 -17.43
N ASP A 64 -9.55 -9.16 -17.76
CA ASP A 64 -9.01 -8.35 -18.86
C ASP A 64 -7.91 -9.12 -19.64
N ASN A 65 -8.28 -9.60 -20.82
CA ASN A 65 -7.37 -10.33 -21.71
C ASN A 65 -6.21 -9.47 -22.24
N LYS A 66 -6.27 -8.13 -22.12
CA LYS A 66 -5.16 -7.26 -22.51
C LYS A 66 -3.95 -7.45 -21.60
N LEU A 67 -4.18 -7.87 -20.36
CA LEU A 67 -3.11 -8.16 -19.40
C LEU A 67 -2.23 -9.31 -19.86
N ILE A 68 -2.75 -10.28 -20.61
CA ILE A 68 -1.96 -11.40 -21.16
C ILE A 68 -0.88 -10.87 -22.09
N ARG A 69 -1.22 -9.95 -22.99
CA ARG A 69 -0.24 -9.35 -23.91
C ARG A 69 0.83 -8.52 -23.17
N ALA A 70 0.41 -7.78 -22.15
CA ALA A 70 1.33 -7.02 -21.32
C ALA A 70 2.28 -7.95 -20.54
N TRP A 71 1.77 -9.09 -20.08
CA TRP A 71 2.56 -10.12 -19.41
C TRP A 71 3.58 -10.77 -20.37
N GLU A 72 3.18 -11.10 -21.59
CA GLU A 72 4.08 -11.65 -22.62
C GLU A 72 5.24 -10.69 -22.97
N GLN A 73 4.99 -9.39 -22.92
CA GLN A 73 6.00 -8.37 -23.23
C GLN A 73 6.95 -8.08 -22.07
N ASN A 74 6.44 -7.92 -20.88
CA ASN A 74 7.20 -7.45 -19.72
C ASN A 74 7.55 -8.58 -18.74
N GLY A 75 6.61 -9.48 -18.49
CA GLY A 75 6.75 -10.62 -17.59
C GLY A 75 7.00 -10.27 -16.13
N PRO A 76 7.06 -11.28 -15.26
CA PRO A 76 7.22 -11.06 -13.82
C PRO A 76 8.54 -10.39 -13.41
N LYS A 77 9.62 -10.56 -14.19
CA LYS A 77 10.94 -10.01 -13.85
C LYS A 77 10.98 -8.49 -13.77
N VAL A 78 10.27 -7.82 -14.68
CA VAL A 78 10.22 -6.36 -14.72
C VAL A 78 9.51 -5.84 -13.49
N TYR A 79 8.38 -6.45 -13.15
CA TYR A 79 7.60 -6.04 -11.99
C TYR A 79 8.29 -6.30 -10.67
N SER A 80 8.92 -7.47 -10.52
CA SER A 80 9.68 -7.81 -9.32
C SER A 80 10.76 -6.77 -9.00
N ALA A 81 11.46 -6.24 -10.00
CA ALA A 81 12.46 -5.19 -9.77
C ALA A 81 11.83 -3.90 -9.22
N ILE A 82 10.66 -3.53 -9.72
CA ILE A 82 9.90 -2.35 -9.28
C ILE A 82 9.39 -2.57 -7.84
N GLN A 83 8.80 -3.74 -7.59
CA GLN A 83 8.25 -4.11 -6.29
C GLN A 83 9.30 -4.08 -5.19
N LYS A 84 10.52 -4.57 -5.45
CA LYS A 84 11.66 -4.52 -4.53
C LYS A 84 12.01 -3.09 -4.11
N SER A 85 11.92 -2.15 -5.03
CA SER A 85 12.13 -0.74 -4.69
C SER A 85 10.98 -0.18 -3.86
N ILE A 86 9.74 -0.41 -4.27
CA ILE A 86 8.55 0.12 -3.59
C ILE A 86 8.44 -0.40 -2.16
N ILE A 87 8.68 -1.70 -1.95
CA ILE A 87 8.50 -2.32 -0.65
C ILE A 87 9.50 -1.79 0.40
N LEU A 88 10.74 -1.51 0.00
CA LEU A 88 11.74 -0.89 0.88
C LEU A 88 11.33 0.52 1.27
N HIS A 89 10.90 1.34 0.32
CA HIS A 89 10.41 2.69 0.62
C HIS A 89 9.17 2.67 1.51
N GLY A 90 8.27 1.69 1.33
CA GLY A 90 7.14 1.47 2.21
C GLY A 90 7.56 1.15 3.64
N ALA A 91 8.57 0.29 3.81
CA ALA A 91 9.13 -0.05 5.11
C ALA A 91 9.86 1.14 5.78
N ASP A 92 10.53 1.99 5.00
CA ASP A 92 11.17 3.21 5.51
C ASP A 92 10.16 4.23 6.05
N MET A 93 8.98 4.29 5.44
CA MET A 93 7.90 5.17 5.87
C MET A 93 7.12 4.62 7.07
N LEU A 94 7.29 3.36 7.40
CA LEU A 94 6.62 2.71 8.52
C LEU A 94 7.36 3.01 9.82
N ARG A 95 6.64 3.47 10.85
CA ARG A 95 7.21 3.69 12.18
C ARG A 95 7.49 2.37 12.89
N SER A 96 8.33 2.42 13.94
CA SER A 96 8.55 1.29 14.84
C SER A 96 7.20 0.77 15.41
N GLY A 97 7.02 -0.54 15.45
CA GLY A 97 5.78 -1.19 15.87
C GLY A 97 4.63 -1.11 14.84
N GLY A 98 4.83 -0.43 13.72
CA GLY A 98 3.84 -0.30 12.65
C GLY A 98 3.64 -1.59 11.85
N MET A 99 2.62 -1.61 10.99
CA MET A 99 2.25 -2.77 10.16
C MET A 99 2.26 -2.42 8.67
N LEU A 100 2.84 -3.28 7.86
CA LEU A 100 2.87 -3.18 6.41
C LEU A 100 2.08 -4.34 5.80
N LEU A 101 1.11 -4.01 4.95
CA LEU A 101 0.38 -4.97 4.12
C LEU A 101 0.88 -4.84 2.69
N TYR A 102 1.43 -5.93 2.15
CA TYR A 102 1.83 -6.03 0.75
C TYR A 102 0.83 -6.90 0.00
N SER A 103 0.38 -6.44 -1.16
CA SER A 103 -0.58 -7.13 -2.01
C SER A 103 -0.19 -7.06 -3.48
N THR A 104 -0.46 -8.15 -4.21
CA THR A 104 -0.38 -8.24 -5.67
C THR A 104 -1.59 -9.01 -6.21
N CYS A 105 -1.86 -8.86 -7.50
CA CYS A 105 -2.83 -9.69 -8.22
C CYS A 105 -2.13 -10.66 -9.19
N THR A 106 -1.01 -11.24 -8.81
CA THR A 106 -0.26 -12.25 -9.59
C THR A 106 -0.15 -13.58 -8.85
N PHE A 107 0.34 -14.60 -9.53
CA PHE A 107 0.68 -15.90 -8.96
C PHE A 107 2.19 -16.19 -9.03
N SER A 108 2.97 -15.23 -9.53
CA SER A 108 4.41 -15.37 -9.70
C SER A 108 5.11 -15.34 -8.35
N LYS A 109 5.81 -16.43 -7.98
CA LYS A 109 6.63 -16.47 -6.78
C LYS A 109 7.68 -15.35 -6.74
N LEU A 110 8.20 -14.97 -7.91
CA LEU A 110 9.20 -13.91 -8.06
C LEU A 110 8.68 -12.54 -7.60
N GLU A 111 7.39 -12.29 -7.78
CA GLU A 111 6.71 -11.06 -7.43
C GLU A 111 6.10 -11.10 -6.02
N ASP A 112 5.86 -12.29 -5.51
CA ASP A 112 5.17 -12.56 -4.26
C ASP A 112 6.19 -12.86 -3.14
N GLU A 113 6.46 -14.15 -2.84
CA GLU A 113 7.32 -14.55 -1.72
C GLU A 113 8.76 -14.04 -1.86
N GLU A 114 9.30 -13.98 -3.09
CA GLU A 114 10.66 -13.48 -3.28
C GLU A 114 10.79 -11.97 -3.07
N SER A 115 9.71 -11.21 -3.28
CA SER A 115 9.67 -9.78 -2.92
C SER A 115 9.62 -9.60 -1.40
N ILE A 116 8.89 -10.47 -0.69
CA ILE A 116 8.86 -10.47 0.77
C ILE A 116 10.22 -10.88 1.34
N ARG A 117 10.84 -11.95 0.80
CA ARG A 117 12.18 -12.34 1.22
C ARG A 117 13.18 -11.19 1.04
N TYR A 118 13.15 -10.56 -0.12
CA TYR A 118 14.01 -9.41 -0.38
C TYR A 118 13.84 -8.30 0.66
N LEU A 119 12.61 -8.04 1.11
CA LEU A 119 12.37 -7.10 2.20
C LEU A 119 13.02 -7.57 3.50
N LEU A 120 12.78 -8.82 3.91
CA LEU A 120 13.31 -9.37 5.17
C LEU A 120 14.83 -9.40 5.19
N ASP A 121 15.47 -9.72 4.05
CA ASP A 121 16.94 -9.70 3.92
C ASP A 121 17.54 -8.30 4.09
N ASN A 122 16.82 -7.25 3.68
CA ASN A 122 17.28 -5.86 3.74
C ASN A 122 16.78 -5.10 4.99
N ARG A 123 15.78 -5.65 5.67
CA ARG A 123 15.14 -5.04 6.84
C ARG A 123 14.96 -6.10 7.94
N PRO A 124 16.02 -6.40 8.69
CA PRO A 124 15.98 -7.39 9.78
C PRO A 124 15.07 -6.96 10.94
N ASP A 125 14.65 -5.70 10.96
CA ASP A 125 13.67 -5.12 11.88
C ASP A 125 12.20 -5.43 11.46
N MET A 126 12.00 -6.21 10.40
CA MET A 126 10.67 -6.59 9.90
C MET A 126 10.46 -8.10 10.03
N HIS A 127 9.25 -8.50 10.34
CA HIS A 127 8.87 -9.92 10.38
C HIS A 127 7.44 -10.15 9.90
N LEU A 128 7.16 -11.34 9.36
CA LEU A 128 5.83 -11.76 8.95
C LEU A 128 4.95 -12.06 10.17
N VAL A 129 3.70 -11.59 10.12
CA VAL A 129 2.67 -11.91 11.10
C VAL A 129 1.50 -12.65 10.45
N ASP A 130 0.75 -13.40 11.27
CA ASP A 130 -0.35 -14.22 10.77
C ASP A 130 -1.50 -13.34 10.28
N ILE A 131 -2.10 -13.75 9.16
CA ILE A 131 -3.35 -13.19 8.65
C ILE A 131 -4.49 -14.11 9.09
N VAL A 132 -5.59 -13.53 9.56
CA VAL A 132 -6.79 -14.30 9.91
C VAL A 132 -7.21 -15.13 8.71
N SER A 133 -7.29 -16.45 8.90
CA SER A 133 -7.64 -17.38 7.85
C SER A 133 -9.13 -17.35 7.53
N TYR A 134 -9.46 -17.32 6.23
CA TYR A 134 -10.81 -17.48 5.73
C TYR A 134 -10.89 -18.69 4.80
N GLU A 135 -12.09 -19.20 4.60
CA GLU A 135 -12.34 -20.28 3.64
C GLU A 135 -11.83 -19.90 2.25
N GLY A 136 -11.07 -20.77 1.62
CA GLY A 136 -10.43 -20.54 0.32
C GLY A 136 -9.03 -19.93 0.37
N PHE A 137 -8.58 -19.43 1.52
CA PHE A 137 -7.20 -18.95 1.68
C PHE A 137 -6.21 -20.13 1.63
N THR A 138 -5.11 -19.91 0.95
CA THR A 138 -4.01 -20.87 0.83
C THR A 138 -2.73 -20.22 1.38
N LYS A 139 -1.91 -20.98 2.04
CA LYS A 139 -0.60 -20.52 2.52
C LYS A 139 0.32 -20.13 1.36
N GLY A 140 1.31 -19.28 1.65
CA GLY A 140 2.40 -18.99 0.73
C GLY A 140 3.18 -20.22 0.33
N PHE A 141 3.84 -20.18 -0.81
CA PHE A 141 4.61 -21.30 -1.32
C PHE A 141 5.92 -21.49 -0.54
N ILE A 142 6.10 -22.69 -0.03
CA ILE A 142 7.34 -23.13 0.59
C ILE A 142 8.07 -24.01 -0.42
N SER A 143 9.27 -23.65 -0.81
CA SER A 143 10.11 -24.39 -1.76
C SER A 143 11.53 -24.65 -1.24
N SER A 144 11.89 -24.09 -0.09
CA SER A 144 13.21 -24.25 0.54
C SER A 144 13.11 -24.18 2.07
N ASP A 145 14.15 -24.65 2.75
CA ASP A 145 14.29 -24.49 4.20
C ASP A 145 14.39 -23.02 4.61
N GLU A 146 14.87 -22.14 3.74
CA GLU A 146 14.91 -20.70 3.95
C GLU A 146 13.50 -20.12 3.97
N ASP A 147 12.61 -20.57 3.09
CA ASP A 147 11.20 -20.16 3.11
C ASP A 147 10.53 -20.48 4.46
N LEU A 148 10.88 -21.61 5.07
CA LEU A 148 10.38 -22.00 6.40
C LEU A 148 10.96 -21.11 7.51
N LYS A 149 12.25 -20.79 7.45
CA LYS A 149 12.90 -19.90 8.43
C LYS A 149 12.28 -18.50 8.40
N ASP A 150 11.97 -18.01 7.22
CA ASP A 150 11.35 -16.69 7.02
C ASP A 150 9.84 -16.68 7.27
N ASN A 151 9.27 -17.84 7.62
CA ASN A 151 7.83 -18.01 7.86
C ASN A 151 6.96 -17.62 6.64
N MET A 152 7.40 -17.93 5.42
CA MET A 152 6.66 -17.60 4.19
C MET A 152 5.28 -18.27 4.15
N ASP A 153 5.03 -19.31 4.93
CA ASP A 153 3.73 -19.94 5.10
C ASP A 153 2.68 -19.04 5.77
N LYS A 154 3.09 -17.91 6.37
CA LYS A 154 2.18 -16.86 6.87
C LYS A 154 1.62 -15.97 5.76
N CYS A 155 2.25 -15.95 4.59
CA CYS A 155 1.69 -15.31 3.42
C CYS A 155 0.41 -16.04 2.98
N VAL A 156 -0.49 -15.30 2.34
CA VAL A 156 -1.77 -15.83 1.86
C VAL A 156 -1.85 -15.72 0.35
N ARG A 157 -2.25 -16.82 -0.29
CA ARG A 157 -2.60 -16.86 -1.71
C ARG A 157 -4.08 -17.13 -1.87
N ILE A 158 -4.72 -16.36 -2.71
CA ILE A 158 -6.14 -16.45 -3.04
C ILE A 158 -6.25 -16.90 -4.49
N PHE A 159 -6.85 -18.07 -4.72
CA PHE A 159 -7.01 -18.64 -6.04
C PHE A 159 -8.47 -18.64 -6.50
N PRO A 160 -8.77 -18.23 -7.76
CA PRO A 160 -10.13 -18.14 -8.25
C PRO A 160 -10.89 -19.49 -8.31
N HIS A 161 -10.17 -20.60 -8.25
CA HIS A 161 -10.77 -21.94 -8.20
C HIS A 161 -11.14 -22.40 -6.79
N LYS A 162 -10.73 -21.64 -5.74
CA LYS A 162 -11.02 -21.96 -4.33
C LYS A 162 -12.04 -21.03 -3.71
N MET A 163 -12.18 -19.82 -4.25
CA MET A 163 -13.17 -18.87 -3.79
C MET A 163 -13.61 -17.93 -4.92
N SER A 164 -14.79 -17.35 -4.78
CA SER A 164 -15.30 -16.39 -5.75
C SER A 164 -14.48 -15.11 -5.71
N GLY A 165 -13.93 -14.71 -6.86
CA GLY A 165 -13.14 -13.49 -6.99
C GLY A 165 -11.96 -13.66 -7.94
N GLU A 166 -11.08 -12.67 -7.91
CA GLU A 166 -9.84 -12.66 -8.68
C GLU A 166 -8.68 -13.23 -7.85
N GLY A 167 -7.57 -13.55 -8.51
CA GLY A 167 -6.39 -14.07 -7.83
C GLY A 167 -5.62 -12.96 -7.11
N HIS A 168 -5.17 -13.24 -5.89
CA HIS A 168 -4.36 -12.31 -5.10
C HIS A 168 -3.31 -13.03 -4.26
N PHE A 169 -2.25 -12.30 -3.96
CA PHE A 169 -1.28 -12.62 -2.92
C PHE A 169 -1.30 -11.51 -1.87
N VAL A 170 -1.16 -11.88 -0.60
CA VAL A 170 -1.13 -10.95 0.53
C VAL A 170 -0.10 -11.38 1.55
N ALA A 171 0.71 -10.44 2.02
CA ALA A 171 1.63 -10.62 3.13
C ALA A 171 1.49 -9.49 4.14
N LEU A 172 1.36 -9.83 5.41
CA LEU A 172 1.29 -8.87 6.51
C LEU A 172 2.58 -8.92 7.31
N LEU A 173 3.22 -7.76 7.44
CA LEU A 173 4.49 -7.62 8.16
C LEU A 173 4.34 -6.62 9.30
N LYS A 174 5.16 -6.77 10.32
CA LYS A 174 5.26 -5.85 11.44
C LYS A 174 6.70 -5.40 11.60
N LYS A 175 6.91 -4.12 11.88
CA LYS A 175 8.21 -3.56 12.25
C LYS A 175 8.41 -3.70 13.75
N ASP A 176 9.59 -4.11 14.16
CA ASP A 176 9.94 -4.25 15.57
C ASP A 176 9.85 -2.91 16.32
N ASN A 177 9.58 -2.99 17.60
CA ASN A 177 9.57 -1.84 18.49
C ASN A 177 10.41 -2.18 19.74
N PRO A 178 11.75 -2.19 19.61
CA PRO A 178 12.64 -2.67 20.66
C PRO A 178 12.57 -1.83 21.95
N ASP A 179 12.22 -0.56 21.83
CA ASP A 179 12.19 0.38 22.95
C ASP A 179 10.80 0.54 23.58
N ASP A 180 9.80 -0.20 23.08
CA ASP A 180 8.38 -0.05 23.47
C ASP A 180 7.91 1.42 23.50
N VAL A 181 8.47 2.20 22.59
CA VAL A 181 8.20 3.63 22.49
C VAL A 181 6.74 3.80 22.06
N LEU A 182 5.93 4.27 22.99
CA LEU A 182 4.61 4.78 22.65
C LEU A 182 4.81 6.05 21.82
N HIS A 183 4.71 5.93 20.51
CA HIS A 183 4.71 7.10 19.66
C HIS A 183 3.61 8.04 20.12
N ALA A 184 3.99 9.26 20.50
CA ALA A 184 3.06 10.27 20.90
C ALA A 184 1.96 10.38 19.83
N LYS A 185 0.70 10.35 20.26
CA LYS A 185 -0.40 10.70 19.36
C LYS A 185 -0.05 12.05 18.75
N TYR A 186 -0.10 12.14 17.43
CA TYR A 186 0.04 13.43 16.76
C TYR A 186 -0.95 14.40 17.40
N VAL A 187 -0.42 15.33 18.17
CA VAL A 187 -1.22 16.46 18.62
C VAL A 187 -1.31 17.37 17.41
N HIS A 188 -2.48 17.48 16.83
CA HIS A 188 -2.76 18.50 15.85
C HIS A 188 -2.41 19.85 16.48
N THR A 189 -1.29 20.42 16.08
CA THR A 189 -1.03 21.83 16.37
C THR A 189 -1.76 22.60 15.29
N PRO A 190 -2.84 23.31 15.61
CA PRO A 190 -3.55 24.10 14.61
C PRO A 190 -2.54 25.07 14.00
N LEU A 191 -2.42 25.08 12.68
CA LEU A 191 -1.69 26.12 12.00
C LEU A 191 -2.33 27.45 12.39
N LYS A 192 -1.59 28.33 13.07
CA LYS A 192 -2.02 29.70 13.42
C LYS A 192 -2.04 30.58 12.17
N GLN A 193 -2.60 30.08 11.07
CA GLN A 193 -2.79 30.86 9.87
C GLN A 193 -4.17 31.55 9.94
N LYS A 194 -4.17 32.87 9.74
CA LYS A 194 -5.40 33.61 9.59
C LYS A 194 -6.15 33.08 8.36
N LEU A 195 -7.39 32.66 8.54
CA LEU A 195 -8.23 32.24 7.43
C LEU A 195 -8.36 33.38 6.42
N PRO A 196 -8.36 33.10 5.10
CA PRO A 196 -8.69 34.09 4.08
C PRO A 196 -10.02 34.80 4.40
N ASP A 197 -10.09 36.07 4.12
CA ASP A 197 -11.28 36.89 4.48
C ASP A 197 -12.54 36.33 3.79
N GLU A 198 -12.42 35.83 2.54
CA GLU A 198 -13.51 35.21 1.79
C GLU A 198 -14.04 33.94 2.48
N LEU A 199 -13.15 33.11 3.02
CA LEU A 199 -13.53 31.90 3.75
C LEU A 199 -14.15 32.27 5.10
N THR A 200 -13.62 33.29 5.78
CA THR A 200 -14.16 33.78 7.03
C THR A 200 -15.59 34.30 6.83
N ASP A 201 -15.84 35.04 5.76
CA ASP A 201 -17.18 35.56 5.44
C ASP A 201 -18.15 34.46 5.02
N PHE A 202 -17.70 33.47 4.27
CA PHE A 202 -18.49 32.28 3.96
C PHE A 202 -18.90 31.53 5.25
N LEU A 203 -17.97 31.29 6.16
CA LEU A 203 -18.23 30.58 7.42
C LEU A 203 -19.21 31.33 8.32
N LYS A 204 -19.19 32.68 8.36
CA LYS A 204 -20.16 33.51 9.11
C LYS A 204 -21.60 33.37 8.59
N ASN A 205 -21.73 33.13 7.28
CA ASN A 205 -23.01 33.02 6.61
C ASN A 205 -23.55 31.58 6.50
N THR A 206 -22.82 30.61 6.99
CA THR A 206 -23.27 29.21 7.00
C THR A 206 -23.97 28.87 8.33
N THR A 207 -24.99 28.04 8.26
CA THR A 207 -25.66 27.48 9.44
C THR A 207 -24.93 26.26 10.02
N MET A 208 -23.86 25.79 9.36
CA MET A 208 -23.05 24.68 9.83
C MET A 208 -22.09 25.14 10.92
N ASN A 209 -22.05 24.41 12.02
CA ASN A 209 -21.03 24.60 13.06
C ASN A 209 -19.74 23.90 12.62
N ILE A 210 -18.89 24.65 11.92
CA ILE A 210 -17.61 24.14 11.39
C ILE A 210 -16.51 24.51 12.36
N ASP A 211 -15.83 23.49 12.91
CA ASP A 211 -14.66 23.73 13.74
C ASP A 211 -13.47 24.19 12.87
N THR A 212 -13.18 25.48 12.91
CA THR A 212 -12.12 26.11 12.12
C THR A 212 -10.72 25.72 12.54
N ASN A 213 -10.54 25.04 13.67
CA ASN A 213 -9.23 24.52 14.11
C ASN A 213 -8.71 23.39 13.22
N TYR A 214 -9.57 22.79 12.41
CA TYR A 214 -9.24 21.68 11.49
C TYR A 214 -9.20 22.10 10.02
N ILE A 215 -9.33 23.39 9.70
CA ILE A 215 -9.19 23.87 8.32
C ILE A 215 -7.72 24.13 8.04
N ASN A 216 -7.12 23.28 7.22
CA ASN A 216 -5.79 23.49 6.66
C ASN A 216 -5.94 24.12 5.26
N ILE A 217 -5.32 25.27 5.06
CA ILE A 217 -5.28 26.00 3.78
C ILE A 217 -3.89 25.81 3.17
#